data_c0609f645ae9142bac6704ca4b33a58d
#
_entry.id   c0609f645ae9142bac6704ca4b33a58d
#
_cell.length_a   1.000
_cell.length_b   1.000
_cell.length_c   1.000
_cell.angle_alpha   90.00
_cell.angle_beta   90.00
_cell.angle_gamma   90.00
#
_symmetry.space_group_name_H-M   'P 1'
#
loop_
_entity.id
_entity.type
_entity.pdbx_description
1 polymer ?
#
loop_
_entity_poly.entity_id
_entity_poly.type
_entity_poly.pdbx_seq_one_letter_code
_entity_poly.pdbx_strand_id
1 'polypeptide(L)' 'MPILRVELNQKKDIVKFQFLYSMHQHLGWPRSNRNKPEEISIFTTKELLSDNERIIKNIQKWVSLTILQLQFFLLELNL' A
#
# COMPACT_ATOMS: atom_id res chain seq x y z
N MET A 1 1.48 10.77 9.82
CA MET A 1 1.79 9.42 9.37
C MET A 1 1.37 9.24 7.94
N PRO A 2 2.28 8.86 7.06
CA PRO A 2 1.92 8.69 5.67
C PRO A 2 1.13 7.40 5.43
N ILE A 3 0.26 7.45 4.44
CA ILE A 3 -0.53 6.31 4.03
C ILE A 3 -0.40 6.18 2.53
N LEU A 4 0.03 5.00 2.10
CA LEU A 4 0.15 4.72 0.68
C LEU A 4 -1.02 3.84 0.28
N ARG A 5 -1.81 4.30 -0.67
CA ARG A 5 -2.99 3.56 -1.11
C ARG A 5 -2.79 2.94 -2.46
N VAL A 6 -3.15 1.67 -2.57
CA VAL A 6 -3.09 0.96 -3.83
C VAL A 6 -4.43 0.29 -4.09
N GLU A 7 -4.74 0.09 -5.34
CA GLU A 7 -5.94 -0.63 -5.70
C GLU A 7 -5.56 -1.77 -6.64
N LEU A 8 -5.94 -2.99 -6.26
CA LEU A 8 -5.70 -4.14 -7.11
C LEU A 8 -6.76 -4.18 -8.18
N ASN A 9 -6.36 -4.53 -9.40
CA ASN A 9 -7.30 -4.58 -10.49
C ASN A 9 -8.27 -5.75 -10.37
N GLN A 10 -7.87 -6.80 -9.67
CA GLN A 10 -8.71 -7.96 -9.50
C GLN A 10 -8.74 -8.39 -8.05
N LYS A 11 -9.94 -8.60 -7.53
CA LYS A 11 -10.11 -9.00 -6.15
C LYS A 11 -9.38 -10.30 -5.83
N LYS A 12 -9.28 -11.20 -6.80
CA LYS A 12 -8.63 -12.47 -6.58
C LYS A 12 -7.14 -12.35 -6.29
N ASP A 13 -6.56 -11.19 -6.56
CA ASP A 13 -5.14 -10.99 -6.34
C ASP A 13 -4.81 -10.50 -4.93
N ILE A 14 -5.81 -10.32 -4.09
CA ILE A 14 -5.58 -9.83 -2.73
C ILE A 14 -4.64 -10.72 -1.95
N VAL A 15 -4.87 -12.03 -1.99
CA VAL A 15 -4.04 -12.98 -1.25
C VAL A 15 -2.60 -12.95 -1.78
N LYS A 16 -2.47 -12.90 -3.10
CA LYS A 16 -1.14 -12.85 -3.70
C LYS A 16 -0.40 -11.59 -3.31
N PHE A 17 -1.10 -10.45 -3.33
CA PHE A 17 -0.49 -9.20 -2.92
C PHE A 17 -0.03 -9.27 -1.47
N GLN A 18 -0.90 -9.76 -0.59
CA GLN A 18 -0.58 -9.84 0.82
C GLN A 18 0.61 -10.76 1.07
N PHE A 19 0.67 -11.86 0.33
CA PHE A 19 1.80 -12.76 0.47
C PHE A 19 3.10 -12.06 0.05
N LEU A 20 3.09 -11.39 -1.09
CA LEU A 20 4.28 -10.71 -1.57
C LEU A 20 4.71 -9.58 -0.64
N TYR A 21 3.73 -8.83 -0.14
CA TYR A 21 4.07 -7.73 0.77
C TYR A 21 4.53 -8.25 2.13
N SER A 22 4.08 -9.42 2.55
CA SER A 22 4.45 -9.96 3.85
C SER A 22 5.96 -10.18 3.99
N MET A 23 6.65 -10.32 2.89
CA MET A 23 8.10 -10.45 2.92
C MET A 23 8.76 -9.13 3.28
N HIS A 24 8.00 -8.04 3.31
CA HIS A 24 8.50 -6.72 3.63
C HIS A 24 7.70 -6.08 4.75
N GLN A 25 7.16 -6.90 5.64
CA GLN A 25 6.24 -6.36 6.65
C GLN A 25 6.87 -5.37 7.61
N HIS A 26 8.18 -5.33 7.67
CA HIS A 26 8.85 -4.31 8.47
C HIS A 26 8.69 -2.90 7.91
N LEU A 27 8.18 -2.79 6.69
CA LEU A 27 8.03 -1.48 6.06
C LEU A 27 6.70 -0.82 6.35
N GLY A 28 5.70 -1.58 6.77
CA GLY A 28 4.41 -0.97 7.02
C GLY A 28 3.32 -1.97 7.35
N TRP A 29 2.12 -1.46 7.54
CA TRP A 29 0.95 -2.28 7.89
C TRP A 29 -0.11 -2.14 6.81
N PRO A 30 -0.31 -3.19 6.00
CA PRO A 30 -1.36 -3.14 4.98
C PRO A 30 -2.72 -3.41 5.60
N ARG A 31 -3.72 -2.70 5.14
CA ARG A 31 -5.10 -2.89 5.57
C ARG A 31 -6.03 -2.82 4.39
N SER A 32 -6.88 -3.84 4.23
CA SER A 32 -7.88 -3.83 3.18
C SER A 32 -9.07 -3.00 3.60
N ASN A 33 -9.68 -2.31 2.66
CA ASN A 33 -10.89 -1.58 2.92
C ASN A 33 -12.03 -2.59 3.03
N ARG A 34 -12.80 -2.50 4.11
CA ARG A 34 -13.88 -3.45 4.34
C ARG A 34 -14.93 -3.43 3.22
N ASN A 35 -15.24 -2.26 2.69
CA ASN A 35 -16.23 -2.13 1.65
C ASN A 35 -15.70 -2.39 0.26
N LYS A 36 -14.40 -2.33 0.10
CA LYS A 36 -13.77 -2.55 -1.19
C LYS A 36 -12.42 -3.23 -0.94
N PRO A 37 -12.43 -4.56 -0.78
CA PRO A 37 -11.22 -5.28 -0.34
C PRO A 37 -10.01 -5.14 -1.24
N GLU A 38 -10.22 -4.83 -2.51
CA GLU A 38 -9.09 -4.65 -3.43
C GLU A 38 -8.38 -3.31 -3.22
N GLU A 39 -8.95 -2.42 -2.41
CA GLU A 39 -8.28 -1.18 -2.07
C GLU A 39 -7.54 -1.38 -0.76
N ILE A 40 -6.23 -1.26 -0.82
CA ILE A 40 -5.37 -1.53 0.32
C ILE A 40 -4.64 -0.27 0.73
N SER A 41 -4.70 0.04 2.02
CA SER A 41 -3.98 1.17 2.59
C SER A 41 -2.79 0.63 3.35
N ILE A 42 -1.62 1.16 3.07
CA ILE A 42 -0.40 0.76 3.76
C ILE A 42 0.02 1.90 4.67
N PHE A 43 -0.05 1.65 5.96
CA PHE A 43 0.36 2.64 6.96
C PHE A 43 1.83 2.48 7.22
N THR A 44 2.59 3.54 7.08
CA THR A 44 4.03 3.45 7.21
C THR A 44 4.57 4.72 7.85
N THR A 45 5.88 4.87 7.88
CA THR A 45 6.52 6.07 8.39
C THR A 45 7.11 6.84 7.24
N LYS A 46 7.43 8.10 7.52
CA LYS A 46 8.02 8.94 6.52
C LYS A 46 9.34 8.37 6.00
N GLU A 47 10.12 7.81 6.91
CA GLU A 47 11.42 7.25 6.56
C GLU A 47 11.33 6.01 5.68
N LEU A 48 10.26 5.27 5.82
CA LEU A 48 10.10 4.02 5.07
C LEU A 48 9.28 4.19 3.79
N LEU A 49 8.81 5.39 3.55
CA LEU A 49 7.90 5.62 2.45
C LEU A 49 8.49 5.29 1.09
N SER A 50 9.69 5.73 0.81
CA SER A 50 10.29 5.46 -0.49
C SER A 50 10.59 3.98 -0.67
N ASP A 51 10.93 3.28 0.41
CA ASP A 51 11.15 1.84 0.32
C ASP A 51 9.84 1.14 0.01
N ASN A 52 8.73 1.58 0.63
CA ASN A 52 7.42 1.03 0.32
C ASN A 52 7.06 1.25 -1.14
N GLU A 53 7.29 2.43 -1.65
CA GLU A 53 6.97 2.70 -3.06
C GLU A 53 7.75 1.78 -3.98
N ARG A 54 9.02 1.58 -3.68
CA ARG A 54 9.86 0.71 -4.49
C ARG A 54 9.36 -0.73 -4.46
N ILE A 55 8.97 -1.20 -3.28
CA ILE A 55 8.47 -2.56 -3.14
C ILE A 55 7.13 -2.72 -3.88
N ILE A 56 6.25 -1.75 -3.78
CA ILE A 56 4.98 -1.81 -4.48
C ILE A 56 5.20 -1.84 -5.99
N LYS A 57 6.14 -1.05 -6.48
CA LYS A 57 6.45 -1.08 -7.90
C LYS A 57 7.00 -2.44 -8.34
N ASN A 58 7.75 -3.09 -7.48
CA ASN A 58 8.20 -4.43 -7.78
C ASN A 58 7.04 -5.42 -7.79
N ILE A 59 6.13 -5.29 -6.86
CA ILE A 59 4.97 -6.17 -6.81
C ILE A 59 4.11 -5.99 -8.05
N GLN A 60 4.09 -4.81 -8.64
CA GLN A 60 3.34 -4.57 -9.87
C GLN A 60 3.77 -5.49 -11.02
N LYS A 61 4.92 -6.09 -10.93
CA LYS A 61 5.37 -7.03 -11.95
C LYS A 61 4.61 -8.35 -11.86
N TRP A 62 3.99 -8.62 -10.72
CA TRP A 62 3.32 -9.89 -10.47
C TRP A 62 1.83 -9.75 -10.23
N VAL A 63 1.40 -8.57 -9.82
CA VAL A 63 0.01 -8.29 -9.48
C VAL A 63 -0.36 -6.97 -10.15
N SER A 64 -1.42 -6.99 -10.92
CA SER A 64 -1.88 -5.77 -11.56
C SER A 64 -2.53 -4.86 -10.54
N LEU A 65 -1.93 -3.71 -10.32
CA LEU A 65 -2.45 -2.76 -9.33
C LEU A 65 -2.13 -1.33 -9.75
N THR A 66 -2.83 -0.40 -9.14
CA THR A 66 -2.64 1.02 -9.37
C THR A 66 -2.30 1.68 -8.04
N ILE A 67 -1.29 2.52 -8.03
CA ILE A 67 -1.00 3.30 -6.84
C ILE A 67 -1.91 4.52 -6.90
N LEU A 68 -2.84 4.58 -5.95
CA LEU A 68 -3.84 5.63 -5.98
C LEU A 68 -3.34 6.94 -5.42
N GLN A 69 -2.75 6.88 -4.27
CA GLN A 69 -2.51 8.12 -3.57
C GLN A 69 -1.55 7.94 -2.42
N LEU A 70 -0.72 8.95 -2.22
CA LEU A 70 0.11 9.06 -1.05
C LEU A 70 -0.47 10.15 -0.18
N GLN A 71 -0.78 9.83 1.06
CA GLN A 71 -1.37 10.76 1.98
C GLN A 71 -0.49 10.98 3.18
N PHE A 72 -0.31 12.25 3.56
CA PHE A 72 0.40 12.59 4.78
C PHE A 72 -0.61 13.14 5.75
N PHE A 73 -0.91 12.33 6.76
CA PHE A 73 -1.92 12.61 7.70
C PHE A 73 -1.80 13.94 8.35
N LEU A 74 -0.67 14.23 8.88
CA LEU A 74 -0.52 15.42 9.61
C LEU A 74 -0.29 16.62 8.80
N LEU A 75 0.23 16.47 7.66
CA LEU A 75 0.52 17.58 6.89
C LEU A 75 -0.65 18.34 6.51
N GLU A 76 -1.66 17.64 6.20
CA GLU A 76 -2.81 18.31 5.77
C GLU A 76 -3.41 19.11 6.85
N LEU A 77 -3.06 18.85 8.04
CA LEU A 77 -3.64 19.58 9.08
C LEU A 77 -2.96 20.81 9.33
N ASN A 78 -1.75 20.79 9.13
CA ASN A 78 -1.02 21.83 9.56
C ASN A 78 -0.75 22.86 8.71
N LEU A 79 -1.16 22.63 7.67
CA LEU A 79 -0.67 23.60 6.87
C LEU A 79 -1.55 24.53 6.43
#